data_59fe6152730b0cf2a0c6749a66739ff0
#
_entry.id   59fe6152730b0cf2a0c6749a66739ff0
#
_cell.length_a   1.000
_cell.length_b   1.000
_cell.length_c   1.000
_cell.angle_alpha   90.00
_cell.angle_beta   90.00
_cell.angle_gamma   90.00
#
_symmetry.space_group_name_H-M   'P 1'
#
loop_
_entity.id
_entity.type
_entity.pdbx_description
1 polymer ?
#
loop_
_entity_poly.entity_id
_entity_poly.type
_entity_poly.pdbx_seq_one_letter_code
_entity_poly.pdbx_strand_id
1 'polypeptide(L)'
;GLAFVARWNGQTMGDWPYSVAEHSLLVEEIFHRANPGIAARWRLAAVLHDAPEYVIGDMISPVKAAVGPGYGELDLRLTAAVHLRFGLPAVLPVPIKKQIKAADKVSAWLEAVKIAGFREVEADKLFGKPAPEMMKGRKIRLRPPTEVRADYIATVARLLSACD
;
A
#
# COMPACT_ATOMS: atom_id res chain seq x y z
N GLY A 1 -7.77 -7.91 9.40
CA GLY A 1 -6.42 -8.51 9.43
C GLY A 1 -5.32 -7.52 9.13
N LEU A 2 -5.34 -6.85 7.96
CA LEU A 2 -4.24 -5.99 7.45
C LEU A 2 -3.75 -4.89 8.43
N ALA A 3 -4.61 -4.39 9.31
CA ALA A 3 -4.22 -3.43 10.35
C ALA A 3 -3.34 -4.03 11.45
N PHE A 4 -3.21 -5.36 11.48
CA PHE A 4 -2.37 -6.12 12.41
C PHE A 4 -1.18 -6.80 11.72
N VAL A 5 -1.02 -6.62 10.43
CA VAL A 5 0.15 -7.07 9.67
C VAL A 5 1.15 -5.92 9.66
N ALA A 6 2.30 -6.13 10.30
CA ALA A 6 3.35 -5.11 10.40
C ALA A 6 4.14 -5.02 9.11
N ARG A 7 4.41 -3.81 8.66
CA ARG A 7 5.43 -3.50 7.63
C ARG A 7 6.79 -3.29 8.30
N TRP A 8 7.84 -3.30 7.50
CA TRP A 8 9.22 -3.10 8.00
C TRP A 8 9.62 -4.12 9.08
N ASN A 9 9.01 -5.32 9.07
CA ASN A 9 9.19 -6.33 10.12
C ASN A 9 8.94 -5.77 11.55
N GLY A 10 8.09 -4.75 11.68
CA GLY A 10 7.86 -4.05 12.95
C GLY A 10 9.01 -3.13 13.38
N GLN A 11 10.04 -2.95 12.58
CA GLN A 11 11.21 -2.10 12.88
C GLN A 11 10.88 -0.63 12.58
N THR A 12 10.00 -0.04 13.38
CA THR A 12 9.56 1.35 13.25
C THR A 12 9.75 2.13 14.55
N MET A 13 9.96 3.43 14.43
CA MET A 13 10.21 4.33 15.57
C MET A 13 8.88 4.75 16.21
N GLY A 14 8.47 4.10 17.28
CA GLY A 14 7.27 4.43 18.06
C GLY A 14 6.63 3.21 18.72
N ASP A 15 5.50 3.43 19.37
CA ASP A 15 4.83 2.43 20.20
C ASP A 15 4.00 1.41 19.42
N TRP A 16 3.69 1.70 18.16
CA TRP A 16 2.87 0.85 17.29
C TRP A 16 3.61 0.47 16.02
N PRO A 17 3.46 -0.77 15.54
CA PRO A 17 3.96 -1.12 14.20
C PRO A 17 3.17 -0.36 13.13
N TYR A 18 3.85 0.07 12.09
CA TYR A 18 3.17 0.58 10.89
C TYR A 18 2.57 -0.59 10.12
N SER A 19 1.27 -0.55 9.87
CA SER A 19 0.54 -1.68 9.31
C SER A 19 0.38 -1.60 7.78
N VAL A 20 0.14 -2.77 7.16
CA VAL A 20 -0.23 -2.86 5.74
C VAL A 20 -1.50 -2.06 5.43
N ALA A 21 -2.48 -2.03 6.33
CA ALA A 21 -3.68 -1.21 6.15
C ALA A 21 -3.36 0.28 6.12
N GLU A 22 -2.46 0.74 6.97
CA GLU A 22 -2.04 2.15 7.01
C GLU A 22 -1.28 2.56 5.76
N HIS A 23 -0.35 1.70 5.31
CA HIS A 23 0.30 1.83 4.01
C HIS A 23 -0.70 1.92 2.85
N SER A 24 -1.65 1.01 2.81
CA SER A 24 -2.65 0.95 1.74
C SER A 24 -3.53 2.21 1.68
N LEU A 25 -3.88 2.79 2.84
CA LEU A 25 -4.58 4.07 2.92
C LEU A 25 -3.71 5.22 2.37
N LEU A 26 -2.42 5.23 2.70
CA LEU A 26 -1.49 6.23 2.19
C LEU A 26 -1.29 6.09 0.68
N VAL A 27 -1.16 4.88 0.18
CA VAL A 27 -1.04 4.61 -1.27
C VAL A 27 -2.29 5.07 -2.02
N GLU A 28 -3.49 4.81 -1.50
CA GLU A 28 -4.75 5.30 -2.09
C GLU A 28 -4.78 6.83 -2.14
N GLU A 29 -4.39 7.49 -1.07
CA GLU A 29 -4.34 8.95 -1.01
C GLU A 29 -3.36 9.54 -2.03
N ILE A 30 -2.15 8.97 -2.14
CA ILE A 30 -1.14 9.40 -3.10
C ILE A 30 -1.65 9.18 -4.53
N PHE A 31 -2.18 7.99 -4.81
CA PHE A 31 -2.73 7.63 -6.12
C PHE A 31 -3.86 8.58 -6.55
N HIS A 32 -4.80 8.88 -5.65
CA HIS A 32 -5.91 9.79 -5.93
C HIS A 32 -5.43 11.21 -6.23
N ARG A 33 -4.48 11.74 -5.46
CA ARG A 33 -3.93 13.09 -5.71
C ARG A 33 -3.15 13.18 -7.01
N ALA A 34 -2.43 12.11 -7.37
CA ALA A 34 -1.70 12.06 -8.63
C ALA A 34 -2.61 11.92 -9.86
N ASN A 35 -3.86 11.49 -9.67
CA ASN A 35 -4.81 11.20 -10.73
C ASN A 35 -6.18 11.86 -10.43
N PRO A 36 -6.29 13.21 -10.49
CA PRO A 36 -7.55 13.89 -10.24
C PRO A 36 -8.66 13.39 -11.18
N GLY A 37 -9.83 13.11 -10.63
CA GLY A 37 -10.99 12.61 -11.40
C GLY A 37 -10.95 11.12 -11.75
N ILE A 38 -9.95 10.37 -11.27
CA ILE A 38 -9.88 8.92 -11.48
C ILE A 38 -11.13 8.23 -10.90
N ALA A 39 -11.67 7.26 -11.61
CA ALA A 39 -12.86 6.52 -11.18
C ALA A 39 -12.63 5.79 -9.83
N ALA A 40 -13.70 5.74 -9.00
CA ALA A 40 -13.66 5.12 -7.66
C ALA A 40 -13.13 3.68 -7.67
N ARG A 41 -13.46 2.90 -8.69
CA ARG A 41 -12.97 1.52 -8.87
C ARG A 41 -11.44 1.41 -8.87
N TRP A 42 -10.72 2.39 -9.44
CA TRP A 42 -9.26 2.38 -9.47
C TRP A 42 -8.65 2.84 -8.14
N ARG A 43 -9.35 3.70 -7.42
CA ARG A 43 -9.00 4.03 -6.02
C ARG A 43 -9.21 2.81 -5.12
N LEU A 44 -10.29 2.05 -5.34
CA LEU A 44 -10.52 0.76 -4.66
C LEU A 44 -9.39 -0.23 -4.97
N ALA A 45 -8.95 -0.33 -6.22
CA ALA A 45 -7.79 -1.15 -6.57
C ALA A 45 -6.51 -0.71 -5.85
N ALA A 46 -6.30 0.61 -5.69
CA ALA A 46 -5.13 1.15 -4.98
C ALA A 46 -5.15 0.81 -3.48
N VAL A 47 -6.28 0.95 -2.79
CA VAL A 47 -6.37 0.59 -1.35
C VAL A 47 -6.32 -0.93 -1.11
N LEU A 48 -6.60 -1.74 -2.13
CA LEU A 48 -6.57 -3.20 -2.05
C LEU A 48 -5.27 -3.82 -2.61
N HIS A 49 -4.30 -3.01 -3.04
CA HIS A 49 -3.15 -3.52 -3.81
C HIS A 49 -2.29 -4.54 -3.04
N ASP A 50 -2.16 -4.37 -1.72
CA ASP A 50 -1.45 -5.30 -0.81
C ASP A 50 -2.43 -6.15 0.03
N ALA A 51 -3.71 -6.25 -0.36
CA ALA A 51 -4.67 -7.09 0.37
C ALA A 51 -4.27 -8.58 0.46
N PRO A 52 -3.55 -9.19 -0.51
CA PRO A 52 -3.00 -10.53 -0.36
C PRO A 52 -2.15 -10.74 0.91
N GLU A 53 -1.49 -9.69 1.41
CA GLU A 53 -0.65 -9.76 2.60
C GLU A 53 -1.41 -10.09 3.89
N TYR A 54 -2.74 -10.00 3.86
CA TYR A 54 -3.60 -10.57 4.92
C TYR A 54 -3.39 -12.08 5.11
N VAL A 55 -3.05 -12.79 4.03
CA VAL A 55 -2.85 -14.26 4.03
C VAL A 55 -1.37 -14.60 4.19
N ILE A 56 -0.50 -13.91 3.44
CA ILE A 56 0.91 -14.29 3.30
C ILE A 56 1.87 -13.41 4.11
N GLY A 57 1.37 -12.35 4.76
CA GLY A 57 2.18 -11.37 5.49
C GLY A 57 2.92 -10.39 4.57
N ASP A 58 3.41 -9.28 5.14
CA ASP A 58 4.33 -8.37 4.45
C ASP A 58 5.73 -8.98 4.45
N MET A 59 6.21 -9.34 3.28
CA MET A 59 7.53 -9.91 3.10
C MET A 59 8.45 -8.89 2.43
N ILE A 60 9.59 -8.60 3.04
CA ILE A 60 10.57 -7.67 2.48
C ILE A 60 11.18 -8.20 1.18
N SER A 61 11.52 -7.29 0.26
CA SER A 61 12.01 -7.63 -1.09
C SER A 61 13.18 -8.63 -1.13
N PRO A 62 14.20 -8.56 -0.24
CA PRO A 62 15.27 -9.56 -0.23
C PRO A 62 14.77 -10.98 0.07
N VAL A 63 13.78 -11.13 0.95
CA VAL A 63 13.19 -12.42 1.29
C VAL A 63 12.30 -12.92 0.16
N LYS A 64 11.49 -12.04 -0.47
CA LYS A 64 10.73 -12.39 -1.69
C LYS A 64 11.64 -12.96 -2.78
N ALA A 65 12.80 -12.33 -2.99
CA ALA A 65 13.79 -12.82 -3.97
C ALA A 65 14.38 -14.18 -3.60
N ALA A 66 14.65 -14.42 -2.33
CA ALA A 66 15.22 -15.68 -1.84
C ALA A 66 14.21 -16.85 -1.88
N VAL A 67 12.93 -16.60 -1.64
CA VAL A 67 11.85 -17.60 -1.74
C VAL A 67 11.63 -18.04 -3.20
N GLY A 68 11.91 -17.16 -4.16
CA GLY A 68 11.83 -17.47 -5.59
C GLY A 68 10.42 -17.35 -6.19
N PRO A 69 10.18 -17.93 -7.38
CA PRO A 69 9.00 -17.65 -8.21
C PRO A 69 7.67 -18.09 -7.56
N GLY A 70 7.66 -19.12 -6.73
CA GLY A 70 6.44 -19.62 -6.09
C GLY A 70 5.72 -18.58 -5.23
N TYR A 71 6.46 -17.66 -4.61
CA TYR A 71 5.84 -16.55 -3.89
C TYR A 71 5.07 -15.62 -4.84
N GLY A 72 5.69 -15.23 -5.95
CA GLY A 72 5.05 -14.35 -6.93
C GLY A 72 3.81 -14.96 -7.58
N GLU A 73 3.82 -16.26 -7.85
CA GLU A 73 2.65 -16.98 -8.39
C GLU A 73 1.50 -17.00 -7.38
N LEU A 74 1.79 -17.28 -6.11
CA LEU A 74 0.78 -17.25 -5.05
C LEU A 74 0.19 -15.84 -4.87
N ASP A 75 1.04 -14.83 -4.81
CA ASP A 75 0.64 -13.42 -4.69
C ASP A 75 -0.28 -12.99 -5.84
N LEU A 76 0.06 -13.33 -7.09
CA LEU A 76 -0.78 -13.04 -8.26
C LEU A 76 -2.15 -13.72 -8.18
N ARG A 77 -2.22 -14.98 -7.73
CA ARG A 77 -3.48 -15.71 -7.56
C ARG A 77 -4.35 -15.08 -6.48
N LEU A 78 -3.76 -14.72 -5.34
CA LEU A 78 -4.47 -14.05 -4.25
C LEU A 78 -4.95 -12.66 -4.68
N THR A 79 -4.10 -11.89 -5.38
CA THR A 79 -4.47 -10.58 -5.95
C THR A 79 -5.68 -10.70 -6.88
N ALA A 80 -5.67 -11.66 -7.80
CA ALA A 80 -6.79 -11.91 -8.71
C ALA A 80 -8.08 -12.27 -7.94
N ALA A 81 -7.99 -13.11 -6.91
CA ALA A 81 -9.13 -13.50 -6.09
C ALA A 81 -9.71 -12.29 -5.32
N VAL A 82 -8.85 -11.43 -4.73
CA VAL A 82 -9.26 -10.19 -4.09
C VAL A 82 -9.96 -9.27 -5.09
N HIS A 83 -9.34 -9.03 -6.24
CA HIS A 83 -9.92 -8.16 -7.25
C HIS A 83 -11.32 -8.63 -7.68
N LEU A 84 -11.47 -9.90 -8.02
CA LEU A 84 -12.76 -10.47 -8.41
C LEU A 84 -13.80 -10.35 -7.30
N ARG A 85 -13.42 -10.60 -6.04
CA ARG A 85 -14.32 -10.46 -4.88
C ARG A 85 -14.88 -9.05 -4.72
N PHE A 86 -14.13 -8.03 -5.13
CA PHE A 86 -14.51 -6.61 -5.05
C PHE A 86 -14.97 -6.01 -6.39
N GLY A 87 -15.34 -6.84 -7.38
CA GLY A 87 -15.86 -6.38 -8.67
C GLY A 87 -14.82 -5.71 -9.57
N LEU A 88 -13.52 -5.92 -9.28
CA LEU A 88 -12.43 -5.45 -10.11
C LEU A 88 -12.02 -6.53 -11.15
N PRO A 89 -11.40 -6.15 -12.27
CA PRO A 89 -10.82 -7.13 -13.18
C PRO A 89 -9.69 -7.90 -12.49
N ALA A 90 -9.62 -9.22 -12.71
CA ALA A 90 -8.58 -10.08 -12.12
C ALA A 90 -7.16 -9.51 -12.35
N VAL A 91 -6.92 -8.96 -13.53
CA VAL A 91 -5.69 -8.27 -13.92
C VAL A 91 -6.03 -6.81 -14.23
N LEU A 92 -5.41 -5.89 -13.50
CA LEU A 92 -5.61 -4.45 -13.72
C LEU A 92 -5.02 -4.00 -15.07
N PRO A 93 -5.63 -2.98 -15.72
CA PRO A 93 -5.02 -2.34 -16.87
C PRO A 93 -3.61 -1.86 -16.57
N VAL A 94 -2.70 -2.04 -17.52
CA VAL A 94 -1.27 -1.70 -17.35
C VAL A 94 -1.03 -0.27 -16.87
N PRO A 95 -1.73 0.77 -17.39
CA PRO A 95 -1.58 2.14 -16.88
C PRO A 95 -1.94 2.26 -15.40
N ILE A 96 -3.06 1.66 -14.97
CA ILE A 96 -3.51 1.69 -13.57
C ILE A 96 -2.50 1.00 -12.66
N LYS A 97 -2.04 -0.20 -13.04
CA LYS A 97 -1.01 -0.93 -12.30
C LYS A 97 0.27 -0.09 -12.13
N LYS A 98 0.72 0.59 -13.19
CA LYS A 98 1.91 1.47 -13.14
C LYS A 98 1.71 2.65 -12.20
N GLN A 99 0.54 3.29 -12.23
CA GLN A 99 0.21 4.44 -11.38
C GLN A 99 0.12 4.03 -9.90
N ILE A 100 -0.51 2.89 -9.59
CA ILE A 100 -0.54 2.34 -8.22
C ILE A 100 0.89 2.05 -7.75
N LYS A 101 1.70 1.41 -8.58
CA LYS A 101 3.11 1.11 -8.22
C LYS A 101 3.95 2.37 -8.02
N ALA A 102 3.67 3.45 -8.74
CA ALA A 102 4.32 4.74 -8.51
C ALA A 102 3.92 5.33 -7.14
N ALA A 103 2.63 5.26 -6.78
CA ALA A 103 2.14 5.72 -5.48
C ALA A 103 2.72 4.88 -4.32
N ASP A 104 2.80 3.55 -4.47
CA ASP A 104 3.42 2.64 -3.53
C ASP A 104 4.90 2.99 -3.27
N LYS A 105 5.69 3.27 -4.32
CA LYS A 105 7.08 3.71 -4.16
C LYS A 105 7.22 5.02 -3.38
N VAL A 106 6.33 5.98 -3.62
CA VAL A 106 6.31 7.25 -2.86
C VAL A 106 5.96 6.98 -1.40
N SER A 107 4.97 6.12 -1.13
CA SER A 107 4.61 5.69 0.23
C SER A 107 5.80 5.04 0.93
N ALA A 108 6.44 4.06 0.29
CA ALA A 108 7.60 3.36 0.83
C ALA A 108 8.77 4.33 1.14
N TRP A 109 9.03 5.32 0.29
CA TRP A 109 10.03 6.35 0.55
C TRP A 109 9.69 7.18 1.80
N LEU A 110 8.43 7.63 1.90
CA LEU A 110 7.95 8.40 3.06
C LEU A 110 8.03 7.59 4.36
N GLU A 111 7.63 6.34 4.32
CA GLU A 111 7.70 5.40 5.44
C GLU A 111 9.16 5.20 5.89
N ALA A 112 10.06 4.91 4.93
CA ALA A 112 11.47 4.71 5.19
C ALA A 112 12.07 5.89 6.00
N VAL A 113 11.83 7.11 5.51
CA VAL A 113 12.42 8.32 6.11
C VAL A 113 11.71 8.74 7.40
N LYS A 114 10.38 8.63 7.47
CA LYS A 114 9.59 9.20 8.57
C LYS A 114 9.43 8.26 9.76
N ILE A 115 9.45 6.95 9.54
CA ILE A 115 9.14 5.97 10.59
C ILE A 115 10.11 4.80 10.69
N ALA A 116 10.83 4.43 9.62
CA ALA A 116 11.77 3.31 9.64
C ALA A 116 13.24 3.72 9.86
N GLY A 117 13.50 5.02 10.04
CA GLY A 117 14.83 5.53 10.42
C GLY A 117 15.85 5.63 9.30
N PHE A 118 15.46 5.50 8.04
CA PHE A 118 16.34 5.68 6.89
C PHE A 118 16.67 7.15 6.66
N ARG A 119 17.90 7.43 6.24
CA ARG A 119 18.26 8.75 5.71
C ARG A 119 17.66 8.92 4.31
N GLU A 120 17.36 10.16 3.92
CA GLU A 120 16.79 10.44 2.58
C GLU A 120 17.65 9.86 1.44
N VAL A 121 18.98 9.97 1.53
CA VAL A 121 19.91 9.42 0.53
C VAL A 121 19.79 7.90 0.37
N GLU A 122 19.49 7.19 1.45
CA GLU A 122 19.28 5.74 1.42
C GLU A 122 17.92 5.41 0.80
N ALA A 123 16.88 6.13 1.20
CA ALA A 123 15.54 5.99 0.63
C ALA A 123 15.51 6.35 -0.86
N ASP A 124 16.25 7.39 -1.29
CA ASP A 124 16.39 7.78 -2.71
C ASP A 124 16.95 6.63 -3.57
N LYS A 125 17.95 5.92 -3.04
CA LYS A 125 18.55 4.77 -3.74
C LYS A 125 17.63 3.57 -3.86
N LEU A 126 16.81 3.32 -2.84
CA LEU A 126 15.94 2.14 -2.77
C LEU A 126 14.62 2.33 -3.51
N PHE A 127 14.00 3.49 -3.36
CA PHE A 127 12.63 3.75 -3.82
C PHE A 127 12.56 4.81 -4.93
N GLY A 128 13.65 5.54 -5.16
CA GLY A 128 13.68 6.73 -6.01
C GLY A 128 13.17 7.96 -5.27
N LYS A 129 13.72 9.14 -5.57
CA LYS A 129 13.32 10.40 -4.95
C LYS A 129 11.94 10.83 -5.45
N PRO A 130 10.93 10.98 -4.55
CA PRO A 130 9.63 11.47 -4.95
C PRO A 130 9.68 12.94 -5.36
N ALA A 131 8.78 13.33 -6.28
CA ALA A 131 8.59 14.74 -6.59
C ALA A 131 8.07 15.50 -5.34
N PRO A 132 8.55 16.73 -5.08
CA PRO A 132 8.21 17.49 -3.88
C PRO A 132 6.71 17.65 -3.64
N GLU A 133 5.93 17.84 -4.69
CA GLU A 133 4.47 17.95 -4.64
C GLU A 133 3.78 16.67 -4.13
N MET A 134 4.39 15.52 -4.38
CA MET A 134 3.88 14.23 -3.90
C MET A 134 4.10 14.02 -2.40
N MET A 135 5.04 14.75 -1.81
CA MET A 135 5.39 14.68 -0.38
C MET A 135 4.68 15.74 0.45
N LYS A 136 4.24 16.84 -0.17
CA LYS A 136 3.72 18.03 0.52
C LYS A 136 2.50 17.73 1.38
N GLY A 137 2.57 18.15 2.66
CA GLY A 137 1.44 18.10 3.61
C GLY A 137 1.12 16.70 4.15
N ARG A 138 1.95 15.68 3.86
CA ARG A 138 1.73 14.32 4.35
C ARG A 138 2.33 14.13 5.73
N LYS A 139 1.47 13.73 6.66
CA LYS A 139 1.87 13.32 8.00
C LYS A 139 1.72 11.82 8.13
N ILE A 140 2.85 11.13 8.28
CA ILE A 140 2.85 9.72 8.65
C ILE A 140 3.07 9.65 10.16
N ARG A 141 2.23 8.89 10.82
CA ARG A 141 2.33 8.60 12.25
C ARG A 141 1.94 7.15 12.50
N LEU A 142 2.50 6.56 13.53
CA LEU A 142 2.08 5.24 13.99
C LEU A 142 0.80 5.41 14.80
N ARG A 143 -0.19 4.56 14.53
CA ARG A 143 -1.51 4.59 15.17
C ARG A 143 -1.90 3.24 15.73
N PRO A 144 -2.76 3.19 16.76
CA PRO A 144 -3.31 1.92 17.24
C PRO A 144 -3.97 1.14 16.08
N PRO A 145 -3.71 -0.17 15.96
CA PRO A 145 -4.27 -1.00 14.87
C PRO A 145 -5.79 -0.96 14.78
N THR A 146 -6.49 -0.74 15.91
CA THR A 146 -7.95 -0.63 15.94
C THR A 146 -8.47 0.61 15.23
N GLU A 147 -7.78 1.75 15.37
CA GLU A 147 -8.12 2.99 14.64
C GLU A 147 -7.88 2.82 13.14
N VAL A 148 -6.72 2.28 12.77
CA VAL A 148 -6.37 2.03 11.37
C VAL A 148 -7.36 1.08 10.72
N ARG A 149 -7.79 0.03 11.44
CA ARG A 149 -8.81 -0.90 10.96
C ARG A 149 -10.13 -0.20 10.66
N ALA A 150 -10.58 0.70 11.54
CA ALA A 150 -11.81 1.45 11.33
C ALA A 150 -11.74 2.32 10.07
N ASP A 151 -10.66 3.08 9.89
CA ASP A 151 -10.43 3.93 8.73
C ASP A 151 -10.33 3.12 7.42
N TYR A 152 -9.62 1.99 7.46
CA TYR A 152 -9.49 1.12 6.29
C TYR A 152 -10.84 0.55 5.85
N ILE A 153 -11.64 0.04 6.80
CA ILE A 153 -12.99 -0.49 6.51
C ILE A 153 -13.88 0.62 5.95
N ALA A 154 -13.89 1.80 6.57
CA ALA A 154 -14.68 2.94 6.11
C ALA A 154 -14.29 3.39 4.70
N THR A 155 -12.99 3.43 4.40
CA THR A 155 -12.48 3.80 3.07
C THR A 155 -12.87 2.79 2.01
N VAL A 156 -12.69 1.49 2.27
CA VAL A 156 -13.08 0.43 1.34
C VAL A 156 -14.58 0.45 1.10
N ALA A 157 -15.40 0.56 2.15
CA ALA A 157 -16.86 0.60 2.03
C ALA A 157 -17.33 1.81 1.19
N ARG A 158 -16.79 3.00 1.46
CA ARG A 158 -17.09 4.22 0.70
C ARG A 158 -16.73 4.10 -0.77
N LEU A 159 -15.54 3.55 -1.07
CA LEU A 159 -15.08 3.38 -2.45
C LEU A 159 -15.90 2.31 -3.18
N LEU A 160 -16.26 1.23 -2.50
CA LEU A 160 -17.09 0.18 -3.07
C LEU A 160 -18.48 0.71 -3.45
N SER A 161 -19.13 1.46 -2.55
CA SER A 161 -20.45 2.08 -2.83
C SER A 161 -20.39 3.13 -3.95
N ALA A 162 -19.22 3.68 -4.24
CA ALA A 162 -19.03 4.64 -5.35
C ALA A 162 -18.68 3.97 -6.69
N CYS A 163 -18.59 2.63 -6.72
CA CYS A 163 -18.34 1.85 -7.93
C CYS A 163 -19.65 1.41 -8.62
N ASP A 164 -20.78 1.45 -7.87
CA ASP A 164 -22.12 1.15 -8.36
C ASP A 164 -22.70 2.37 -9.11
#